data_b7bae5760002d144076af8bb9ab0708f
#
_entry.id   b7bae5760002d144076af8bb9ab0708f
#
_cell.length_a   1.000
_cell.length_b   1.000
_cell.length_c   1.000
_cell.angle_alpha   90.00
_cell.angle_beta   90.00
_cell.angle_gamma   90.00
#
_symmetry.space_group_name_H-M   'P 1'
#
loop_
_entity.id
_entity.type
_entity.pdbx_description
1 polymer ?
#
loop_
_entity_poly.entity_id
_entity_poly.type
_entity_poly.pdbx_seq_one_letter_code
_entity_poly.pdbx_strand_id
1 'polypeptide(L)'
;YMMVISGARGNMMQVRQLAGMRGLVANPKGDIIESPIKSNFREGMSVLEYFISTHGARKGLADTALRTADSGYLTRRLVDVAAGVVVKDLGEENVDWKGTTKLVLIEGKINRYLYSSIYGRVLAQDIKIDGKILKRNDGLKLEKGSYIDSESLEVIQNSGVESISVLTPFNAKNPDSMDPQCYGFSLATGKPVEVGEAVGIISAQSIGEPGTQLTMRTFHTGGVVGLDITSGLPRIVELFEAR
;
A
#
# COMPACT_ATOMS: atom_id res chain seq x y z
N TYR A 1 -22.38 7.04 13.12
CA TYR A 1 -22.79 7.14 11.71
C TYR A 1 -21.83 8.06 10.91
N MET A 2 -21.58 9.27 11.38
CA MET A 2 -20.65 10.23 10.72
C MET A 2 -19.24 9.65 10.52
N MET A 3 -18.67 8.97 11.51
CA MET A 3 -17.35 8.34 11.39
C MET A 3 -17.31 7.23 10.35
N VAL A 4 -18.39 6.49 10.20
CA VAL A 4 -18.49 5.41 9.19
C VAL A 4 -18.65 5.96 7.79
N ILE A 5 -19.49 7.00 7.60
CA ILE A 5 -19.68 7.64 6.28
C ILE A 5 -18.41 8.35 5.82
N SER A 6 -17.72 9.04 6.72
CA SER A 6 -16.45 9.71 6.41
C SER A 6 -15.29 8.73 6.15
N GLY A 7 -15.48 7.43 6.45
CA GLY A 7 -14.42 6.42 6.34
C GLY A 7 -13.34 6.52 7.43
N ALA A 8 -13.52 7.38 8.44
CA ALA A 8 -12.55 7.58 9.50
C ALA A 8 -12.41 6.33 10.39
N ARG A 9 -13.52 5.67 10.74
CA ARG A 9 -13.51 4.47 11.56
C ARG A 9 -14.77 3.63 11.40
N GLY A 10 -14.61 2.31 11.41
CA GLY A 10 -15.71 1.36 11.26
C GLY A 10 -16.19 1.19 9.82
N ASN A 11 -17.16 0.34 9.64
CA ASN A 11 -17.85 0.13 8.37
C ASN A 11 -19.37 -0.04 8.57
N MET A 12 -20.12 0.05 7.49
CA MET A 12 -21.58 -0.06 7.54
C MET A 12 -22.06 -1.44 8.04
N MET A 13 -21.28 -2.49 7.82
CA MET A 13 -21.60 -3.84 8.34
C MET A 13 -21.63 -3.87 9.87
N GLN A 14 -20.72 -3.17 10.53
CA GLN A 14 -20.69 -3.07 11.99
C GLN A 14 -21.91 -2.29 12.52
N VAL A 15 -22.28 -1.18 11.86
CA VAL A 15 -23.48 -0.40 12.20
C VAL A 15 -24.74 -1.26 12.05
N ARG A 16 -24.82 -2.06 10.99
CA ARG A 16 -25.93 -2.99 10.77
C ARG A 16 -26.06 -4.02 11.89
N GLN A 17 -24.97 -4.55 12.40
CA GLN A 17 -24.99 -5.50 13.53
C GLN A 17 -25.40 -4.84 14.85
N LEU A 18 -25.09 -3.55 15.02
CA LEU A 18 -25.41 -2.80 16.24
C LEU A 18 -26.88 -2.40 16.31
N ALA A 19 -27.45 -1.92 15.21
CA ALA A 19 -28.77 -1.27 15.18
C ALA A 19 -29.78 -1.91 14.22
N GLY A 20 -29.36 -2.85 13.40
CA GLY A 20 -30.21 -3.54 12.45
C GLY A 20 -30.41 -5.01 12.81
N MET A 21 -29.87 -5.89 12.00
CA MET A 21 -29.93 -7.35 12.15
C MET A 21 -28.54 -7.94 11.94
N ARG A 22 -28.13 -8.89 12.79
CA ARG A 22 -26.83 -9.54 12.62
C ARG A 22 -26.78 -10.37 11.33
N GLY A 23 -27.82 -11.15 11.05
CA GLY A 23 -27.97 -11.93 9.82
C GLY A 23 -27.44 -13.36 9.94
N LEU A 24 -27.01 -13.92 8.80
CA LEU A 24 -26.51 -15.29 8.73
C LEU A 24 -25.11 -15.40 9.35
N VAL A 25 -24.90 -16.45 10.11
CA VAL A 25 -23.62 -16.78 10.76
C VAL A 25 -23.14 -18.16 10.30
N ALA A 26 -21.82 -18.34 10.36
CA ALA A 26 -21.21 -19.60 10.00
C ALA A 26 -21.04 -20.52 11.21
N ASN A 27 -21.17 -21.81 10.97
CA ASN A 27 -20.86 -22.89 11.89
C ASN A 27 -19.33 -23.00 12.10
N PRO A 28 -18.81 -23.67 13.13
CA PRO A 28 -17.38 -23.93 13.26
C PRO A 28 -16.76 -24.65 12.06
N LYS A 29 -17.53 -25.49 11.35
CA LYS A 29 -17.09 -26.16 10.13
C LYS A 29 -16.98 -25.22 8.92
N GLY A 30 -17.61 -24.04 8.95
CA GLY A 30 -17.63 -23.06 7.86
C GLY A 30 -18.95 -23.04 7.08
N ASP A 31 -19.88 -23.94 7.36
CA ASP A 31 -21.20 -23.97 6.72
C ASP A 31 -22.06 -22.83 7.25
N ILE A 32 -22.95 -22.31 6.41
CA ILE A 32 -23.88 -21.25 6.78
C ILE A 32 -25.06 -21.86 7.53
N ILE A 33 -25.39 -21.31 8.70
CA ILE A 33 -26.59 -21.69 9.46
C ILE A 33 -27.78 -21.00 8.78
N GLU A 34 -28.76 -21.79 8.32
CA GLU A 34 -29.91 -21.28 7.57
C GLU A 34 -30.82 -20.35 8.39
N SER A 35 -30.84 -20.48 9.71
CA SER A 35 -31.61 -19.61 10.59
C SER A 35 -30.85 -18.31 10.87
N PRO A 36 -31.30 -17.14 10.35
CA PRO A 36 -30.62 -15.87 10.58
C PRO A 36 -30.87 -15.37 12.01
N ILE A 37 -29.86 -14.70 12.58
CA ILE A 37 -29.99 -13.93 13.81
C ILE A 37 -30.70 -12.62 13.49
N LYS A 38 -31.94 -12.46 13.91
CA LYS A 38 -32.78 -11.28 13.65
C LYS A 38 -32.50 -10.13 14.62
N SER A 39 -32.00 -10.45 15.80
CA SER A 39 -31.65 -9.48 16.84
C SER A 39 -30.39 -8.69 16.52
N ASN A 40 -30.25 -7.56 17.18
CA ASN A 40 -29.05 -6.70 17.14
C ASN A 40 -28.41 -6.62 18.53
N PHE A 41 -27.20 -6.05 18.60
CA PHE A 41 -26.49 -5.91 19.87
C PHE A 41 -27.12 -4.87 20.81
N ARG A 42 -27.85 -3.88 20.30
CA ARG A 42 -28.48 -2.84 21.09
C ARG A 42 -29.69 -3.37 21.87
N GLU A 43 -30.52 -4.16 21.23
CA GLU A 43 -31.73 -4.77 21.83
C GLU A 43 -31.40 -6.02 22.64
N GLY A 44 -30.26 -6.64 22.35
CA GLY A 44 -29.84 -7.90 22.92
C GLY A 44 -30.31 -9.09 22.10
N MET A 45 -29.67 -10.23 22.28
CA MET A 45 -29.95 -11.48 21.60
C MET A 45 -30.53 -12.50 22.58
N SER A 46 -31.34 -13.43 22.08
CA SER A 46 -31.77 -14.61 22.86
C SER A 46 -30.56 -15.47 23.22
N VAL A 47 -30.68 -16.31 24.23
CA VAL A 47 -29.59 -17.19 24.68
C VAL A 47 -29.11 -18.10 23.55
N LEU A 48 -30.04 -18.61 22.73
CA LEU A 48 -29.73 -19.46 21.59
C LEU A 48 -28.99 -18.69 20.51
N GLU A 49 -29.43 -17.49 20.14
CA GLU A 49 -28.79 -16.63 19.15
C GLU A 49 -27.37 -16.22 19.61
N TYR A 50 -27.22 -15.90 20.89
CA TYR A 50 -25.90 -15.60 21.48
C TYR A 50 -24.98 -16.81 21.38
N PHE A 51 -25.45 -18.01 21.77
CA PHE A 51 -24.66 -19.23 21.68
C PHE A 51 -24.19 -19.52 20.25
N ILE A 52 -25.08 -19.44 19.27
CA ILE A 52 -24.77 -19.62 17.86
C ILE A 52 -23.73 -18.58 17.41
N SER A 53 -23.86 -17.35 17.86
CA SER A 53 -22.95 -16.27 17.49
C SER A 53 -21.53 -16.43 18.05
N THR A 54 -21.36 -17.15 19.17
CA THR A 54 -20.04 -17.38 19.78
C THR A 54 -19.16 -18.30 18.94
N HIS A 55 -19.75 -19.19 18.12
CA HIS A 55 -18.97 -20.07 17.23
C HIS A 55 -18.15 -19.27 16.22
N GLY A 56 -18.78 -18.30 15.57
CA GLY A 56 -18.08 -17.42 14.62
C GLY A 56 -17.00 -16.57 15.28
N ALA A 57 -17.27 -16.05 16.48
CA ALA A 57 -16.31 -15.27 17.24
C ALA A 57 -15.08 -16.10 17.63
N ARG A 58 -15.29 -17.31 18.16
CA ARG A 58 -14.20 -18.24 18.54
C ARG A 58 -13.36 -18.66 17.34
N LYS A 59 -14.01 -18.98 16.20
CA LYS A 59 -13.30 -19.30 14.96
C LYS A 59 -12.47 -18.12 14.48
N GLY A 60 -13.02 -16.90 14.50
CA GLY A 60 -12.30 -15.69 14.11
C GLY A 60 -11.07 -15.42 14.99
N LEU A 61 -11.16 -15.66 16.31
CA LEU A 61 -10.03 -15.56 17.23
C LEU A 61 -8.92 -16.57 16.93
N ALA A 62 -9.30 -17.84 16.72
CA ALA A 62 -8.35 -18.91 16.39
C ALA A 62 -7.68 -18.64 15.03
N ASP A 63 -8.46 -18.30 14.01
CA ASP A 63 -7.93 -17.99 12.67
C ASP A 63 -6.98 -16.80 12.70
N THR A 64 -7.29 -15.74 13.46
CA THR A 64 -6.41 -14.58 13.62
C THR A 64 -5.08 -14.98 14.25
N ALA A 65 -5.11 -15.78 15.32
CA ALA A 65 -3.89 -16.25 16.01
C ALA A 65 -2.99 -17.07 15.07
N LEU A 66 -3.56 -17.98 14.29
CA LEU A 66 -2.81 -18.82 13.34
C LEU A 66 -2.24 -17.98 12.17
N ARG A 67 -3.04 -17.11 11.59
CA ARG A 67 -2.61 -16.30 10.43
C ARG A 67 -1.59 -15.23 10.76
N THR A 68 -1.53 -14.77 12.00
CA THR A 68 -0.45 -13.87 12.45
C THR A 68 0.90 -14.51 12.30
N ALA A 69 1.02 -15.82 12.60
CA ALA A 69 2.25 -16.57 12.39
C ALA A 69 2.62 -16.66 10.90
N ASP A 70 1.65 -16.92 10.02
CA ASP A 70 1.88 -17.00 8.56
C ASP A 70 2.36 -15.65 7.99
N SER A 71 1.76 -14.55 8.43
CA SER A 71 2.19 -13.20 8.03
C SER A 71 3.60 -12.89 8.50
N GLY A 72 3.94 -13.26 9.74
CA GLY A 72 5.30 -13.11 10.28
C GLY A 72 6.33 -13.93 9.51
N TYR A 73 6.00 -15.16 9.16
CA TYR A 73 6.86 -16.04 8.37
C TYR A 73 7.08 -15.52 6.94
N LEU A 74 6.01 -15.01 6.29
CA LEU A 74 6.15 -14.37 4.98
C LEU A 74 7.09 -13.16 5.05
N THR A 75 6.89 -12.27 6.04
CA THR A 75 7.73 -11.09 6.24
C THR A 75 9.19 -11.47 6.43
N ARG A 76 9.49 -12.48 7.26
CA ARG A 76 10.85 -12.96 7.47
C ARG A 76 11.49 -13.44 6.16
N ARG A 77 10.78 -14.23 5.35
CA ARG A 77 11.30 -14.70 4.06
C ARG A 77 11.56 -13.56 3.09
N LEU A 78 10.67 -12.58 3.03
CA LEU A 78 10.87 -11.38 2.20
C LEU A 78 12.11 -10.59 2.66
N VAL A 79 12.32 -10.43 3.96
CA VAL A 79 13.50 -9.76 4.50
C VAL A 79 14.78 -10.54 4.16
N ASP A 80 14.79 -11.87 4.34
CA ASP A 80 15.95 -12.71 4.05
C ASP A 80 16.37 -12.61 2.56
N VAL A 81 15.42 -12.59 1.64
CA VAL A 81 15.69 -12.43 0.21
C VAL A 81 16.13 -11.00 -0.15
N ALA A 82 15.52 -9.99 0.44
CA ALA A 82 15.79 -8.60 0.12
C ALA A 82 16.96 -7.98 0.90
N ALA A 83 17.53 -8.67 1.88
CA ALA A 83 18.58 -8.14 2.75
C ALA A 83 19.86 -7.72 1.97
N GLY A 84 20.13 -8.33 0.82
CA GLY A 84 21.26 -8.00 -0.05
C GLY A 84 21.09 -6.72 -0.85
N VAL A 85 19.85 -6.23 -0.99
CA VAL A 85 19.54 -5.02 -1.77
C VAL A 85 19.84 -3.77 -0.95
N VAL A 86 20.98 -3.19 -1.21
CA VAL A 86 21.52 -2.01 -0.51
C VAL A 86 21.79 -0.92 -1.54
N VAL A 87 21.67 0.35 -1.13
CA VAL A 87 22.03 1.48 -1.98
C VAL A 87 23.54 1.52 -2.18
N LYS A 88 23.98 1.47 -3.45
CA LYS A 88 25.39 1.55 -3.85
C LYS A 88 25.53 2.56 -4.97
N ASP A 89 26.54 3.37 -4.91
CA ASP A 89 26.92 4.23 -6.01
C ASP A 89 27.67 3.40 -7.08
N LEU A 90 26.97 3.07 -8.14
CA LEU A 90 27.48 2.24 -9.25
C LEU A 90 27.78 3.07 -10.50
N GLY A 91 27.59 4.38 -10.41
CA GLY A 91 27.79 5.32 -11.50
C GLY A 91 26.63 5.34 -12.52
N GLU A 92 26.65 6.37 -13.37
CA GLU A 92 25.56 6.62 -14.34
C GLU A 92 25.35 5.50 -15.36
N GLU A 93 26.34 4.67 -15.62
CA GLU A 93 26.25 3.55 -16.56
C GLU A 93 25.27 2.47 -16.11
N ASN A 94 25.01 2.39 -14.80
CA ASN A 94 24.12 1.40 -14.22
C ASN A 94 22.64 1.84 -14.19
N VAL A 95 22.35 3.05 -14.64
CA VAL A 95 21.02 3.64 -14.69
C VAL A 95 20.47 3.61 -16.12
N ASP A 96 19.23 3.13 -16.30
CA ASP A 96 18.49 3.30 -17.57
C ASP A 96 17.79 4.66 -17.59
N TRP A 97 18.42 5.61 -18.23
CA TRP A 97 17.93 7.00 -18.34
C TRP A 97 16.72 7.18 -19.26
N LYS A 98 16.16 6.12 -19.83
CA LYS A 98 14.87 6.22 -20.51
C LYS A 98 13.77 6.63 -19.51
N GLY A 99 13.93 6.17 -18.28
CA GLY A 99 13.00 6.47 -17.21
C GLY A 99 11.63 5.81 -17.39
N THR A 100 10.76 6.08 -16.45
CA THR A 100 9.35 5.65 -16.49
C THR A 100 8.48 6.87 -16.69
N THR A 101 7.65 6.86 -17.73
CA THR A 101 6.74 7.96 -18.02
C THR A 101 5.60 8.00 -16.98
N LYS A 102 5.38 9.16 -16.40
CA LYS A 102 4.27 9.45 -15.48
C LYS A 102 3.40 10.54 -16.06
N LEU A 103 2.08 10.30 -16.06
CA LEU A 103 1.10 11.28 -16.54
C LEU A 103 0.89 12.35 -15.47
N VAL A 104 1.11 13.59 -15.83
CA VAL A 104 0.81 14.78 -15.00
C VAL A 104 -0.66 15.14 -15.13
N LEU A 105 -1.19 15.12 -16.37
CA LEU A 105 -2.58 15.38 -16.68
C LEU A 105 -3.28 14.10 -17.11
N ILE A 106 -4.50 13.89 -16.62
CA ILE A 106 -5.43 12.85 -17.04
C ILE A 106 -6.74 13.54 -17.43
N GLU A 107 -7.14 13.42 -18.70
CA GLU A 107 -8.35 14.07 -19.22
C GLU A 107 -8.40 15.59 -18.94
N GLY A 108 -7.25 16.26 -19.03
CA GLY A 108 -7.12 17.70 -18.78
C GLY A 108 -7.16 18.12 -17.30
N LYS A 109 -7.19 17.17 -16.36
CA LYS A 109 -7.11 17.43 -14.91
C LYS A 109 -5.80 16.90 -14.34
N ILE A 110 -5.29 17.58 -13.31
CA ILE A 110 -4.11 17.13 -12.59
C ILE A 110 -4.35 15.73 -12.01
N ASN A 111 -3.44 14.81 -12.27
CA ASN A 111 -3.51 13.45 -11.75
C ASN A 111 -3.50 13.45 -10.21
N ARG A 112 -4.57 12.93 -9.61
CA ARG A 112 -4.73 12.86 -8.15
C ARG A 112 -3.56 12.15 -7.43
N TYR A 113 -2.92 11.20 -8.11
CA TYR A 113 -1.81 10.42 -7.56
C TYR A 113 -0.44 10.96 -7.98
N LEU A 114 -0.38 12.14 -8.61
CA LEU A 114 0.87 12.70 -9.10
C LEU A 114 1.88 12.86 -7.97
N TYR A 115 1.47 13.48 -6.86
CA TYR A 115 2.34 13.71 -5.70
C TYR A 115 3.00 12.40 -5.23
N SER A 116 2.22 11.37 -4.96
CA SER A 116 2.75 10.08 -4.46
C SER A 116 3.58 9.32 -5.48
N SER A 117 3.45 9.62 -6.77
CA SER A 117 4.15 8.89 -7.84
C SER A 117 5.48 9.51 -8.25
N ILE A 118 5.65 10.83 -8.07
CA ILE A 118 6.84 11.56 -8.56
C ILE A 118 7.62 12.31 -7.49
N TYR A 119 7.02 12.62 -6.34
CA TYR A 119 7.72 13.30 -5.24
C TYR A 119 8.94 12.49 -4.78
N GLY A 120 10.08 13.17 -4.63
CA GLY A 120 11.34 12.56 -4.23
C GLY A 120 12.01 11.69 -5.29
N ARG A 121 11.47 11.65 -6.52
CA ARG A 121 12.09 10.96 -7.66
C ARG A 121 13.05 11.87 -8.40
N VAL A 122 13.89 11.27 -9.24
CA VAL A 122 14.85 11.97 -10.09
C VAL A 122 14.32 12.04 -11.51
N LEU A 123 14.50 13.18 -12.17
CA LEU A 123 14.13 13.36 -13.57
C LEU A 123 15.06 12.55 -14.48
N ALA A 124 14.46 11.73 -15.34
CA ALA A 124 15.20 10.97 -16.35
C ALA A 124 15.56 11.82 -17.57
N GLN A 125 14.76 12.84 -17.85
CA GLN A 125 14.91 13.73 -19.00
C GLN A 125 14.58 15.18 -18.63
N ASP A 126 15.10 16.14 -19.41
CA ASP A 126 14.79 17.55 -19.24
C ASP A 126 13.29 17.82 -19.48
N ILE A 127 12.68 18.62 -18.65
CA ILE A 127 11.33 19.11 -18.91
C ILE A 127 11.41 20.37 -19.77
N LYS A 128 10.92 20.31 -21.01
CA LYS A 128 10.96 21.42 -21.97
C LYS A 128 9.56 21.90 -22.31
N ILE A 129 9.38 23.20 -22.27
CA ILE A 129 8.17 23.90 -22.74
C ILE A 129 8.62 24.96 -23.74
N ASP A 130 8.04 24.96 -24.93
CA ASP A 130 8.41 25.86 -26.04
C ASP A 130 9.92 25.86 -26.33
N GLY A 131 10.58 24.70 -26.23
CA GLY A 131 12.00 24.56 -26.48
C GLY A 131 12.93 25.04 -25.34
N LYS A 132 12.38 25.60 -24.26
CA LYS A 132 13.15 26.03 -23.09
C LYS A 132 12.97 25.06 -21.93
N ILE A 133 14.05 24.81 -21.17
CA ILE A 133 14.00 23.97 -19.97
C ILE A 133 13.20 24.73 -18.91
N LEU A 134 12.25 24.03 -18.31
CA LEU A 134 11.42 24.53 -17.22
C LEU A 134 12.31 24.88 -16.02
N LYS A 135 12.07 26.05 -15.43
CA LYS A 135 12.81 26.52 -14.26
C LYS A 135 11.91 26.55 -13.04
N ARG A 136 12.46 26.24 -11.91
CA ARG A 136 11.84 26.41 -10.60
C ARG A 136 11.75 27.90 -10.23
N ASN A 137 10.99 28.26 -9.22
CA ASN A 137 10.81 29.64 -8.77
C ASN A 137 12.12 30.29 -8.27
N ASP A 138 13.06 29.49 -7.77
CA ASP A 138 14.40 29.91 -7.36
C ASP A 138 15.41 30.00 -8.52
N GLY A 139 14.97 29.74 -9.75
CA GLY A 139 15.80 29.81 -10.95
C GLY A 139 16.53 28.52 -11.31
N LEU A 140 16.48 27.47 -10.47
CA LEU A 140 17.04 26.17 -10.78
C LEU A 140 16.29 25.53 -11.95
N LYS A 141 17.04 24.92 -12.86
CA LYS A 141 16.49 24.25 -14.03
C LYS A 141 16.08 22.81 -13.67
N LEU A 142 14.95 22.38 -14.22
CA LEU A 142 14.48 20.99 -14.13
C LEU A 142 15.11 20.16 -15.25
N GLU A 143 16.38 19.85 -15.08
CA GLU A 143 17.19 19.07 -16.01
C GLU A 143 17.22 17.58 -15.61
N LYS A 144 17.71 16.74 -16.49
CA LYS A 144 18.06 15.36 -16.23
C LYS A 144 18.91 15.26 -14.95
N GLY A 145 18.57 14.35 -14.04
CA GLY A 145 19.27 14.16 -12.77
C GLY A 145 18.78 15.05 -11.61
N SER A 146 17.86 16.00 -11.86
CA SER A 146 17.30 16.85 -10.82
C SER A 146 16.28 16.07 -9.97
N TYR A 147 16.32 16.27 -8.65
CA TYR A 147 15.32 15.72 -7.73
C TYR A 147 14.02 16.55 -7.76
N ILE A 148 12.91 15.89 -7.66
CA ILE A 148 11.59 16.52 -7.62
C ILE A 148 11.18 16.72 -6.16
N ASP A 149 11.28 17.92 -5.66
CA ASP A 149 10.79 18.36 -4.37
C ASP A 149 9.40 19.02 -4.48
N SER A 150 8.86 19.53 -3.37
CA SER A 150 7.53 20.16 -3.34
C SER A 150 7.42 21.35 -4.27
N GLU A 151 8.46 22.20 -4.35
CA GLU A 151 8.47 23.38 -5.23
C GLU A 151 8.52 22.98 -6.71
N SER A 152 9.38 22.02 -7.05
CA SER A 152 9.46 21.47 -8.42
C SER A 152 8.12 20.88 -8.84
N LEU A 153 7.42 20.21 -7.92
CA LEU A 153 6.13 19.60 -8.19
C LEU A 153 5.06 20.65 -8.48
N GLU A 154 4.98 21.73 -7.71
CA GLU A 154 4.07 22.84 -7.96
C GLU A 154 4.30 23.48 -9.34
N VAL A 155 5.57 23.71 -9.70
CA VAL A 155 5.94 24.26 -11.01
C VAL A 155 5.53 23.29 -12.13
N ILE A 156 5.74 21.99 -11.98
CA ILE A 156 5.32 20.97 -12.96
C ILE A 156 3.80 20.94 -13.11
N GLN A 157 3.05 21.01 -12.01
CA GLN A 157 1.58 21.03 -12.06
C GLN A 157 1.02 22.24 -12.80
N ASN A 158 1.64 23.41 -12.58
CA ASN A 158 1.20 24.68 -13.17
C ASN A 158 1.70 24.87 -14.62
N SER A 159 2.64 24.04 -15.06
CA SER A 159 3.29 24.17 -16.37
C SER A 159 2.46 23.65 -17.55
N GLY A 160 1.40 22.87 -17.31
CA GLY A 160 0.58 22.26 -18.34
C GLY A 160 1.24 21.11 -19.12
N VAL A 161 2.35 20.58 -18.62
CA VAL A 161 3.03 19.41 -19.21
C VAL A 161 2.16 18.17 -19.01
N GLU A 162 1.92 17.39 -20.08
CA GLU A 162 1.06 16.19 -20.03
C GLU A 162 1.74 15.01 -19.34
N SER A 163 3.03 14.81 -19.59
CA SER A 163 3.80 13.68 -19.04
C SER A 163 5.25 14.05 -18.77
N ILE A 164 5.84 13.37 -17.80
CA ILE A 164 7.26 13.49 -17.46
C ILE A 164 7.89 12.12 -17.34
N SER A 165 9.19 12.02 -17.59
CA SER A 165 9.97 10.78 -17.40
C SER A 165 10.78 10.91 -16.10
N VAL A 166 10.55 9.96 -15.18
CA VAL A 166 11.25 9.90 -13.88
C VAL A 166 11.98 8.57 -13.73
N LEU A 167 13.05 8.58 -12.97
CA LEU A 167 13.73 7.37 -12.56
C LEU A 167 12.94 6.67 -11.46
N THR A 168 12.91 5.34 -11.55
CA THR A 168 12.27 4.46 -10.57
C THR A 168 13.23 3.30 -10.27
N PRO A 169 13.02 2.53 -9.19
CA PRO A 169 13.81 1.34 -8.91
C PRO A 169 13.92 0.34 -10.08
N PHE A 170 12.92 0.32 -10.98
CA PHE A 170 12.94 -0.54 -12.16
C PHE A 170 13.91 -0.10 -13.26
N ASN A 171 14.46 1.10 -13.15
CA ASN A 171 15.46 1.63 -14.09
C ASN A 171 16.90 1.30 -13.67
N ALA A 172 17.11 0.66 -12.52
CA ALA A 172 18.39 0.10 -12.14
C ALA A 172 18.68 -1.15 -12.96
N LYS A 173 19.84 -1.20 -13.61
CA LYS A 173 20.23 -2.38 -14.44
C LYS A 173 20.66 -3.57 -13.59
N ASN A 174 21.19 -3.31 -12.39
CA ASN A 174 21.59 -4.36 -11.46
C ASN A 174 20.49 -4.63 -10.44
N PRO A 175 19.89 -5.83 -10.41
CA PRO A 175 18.81 -6.15 -9.48
C PRO A 175 19.27 -6.27 -8.01
N ASP A 176 20.55 -6.57 -7.77
CA ASP A 176 21.08 -6.85 -6.42
C ASP A 176 21.54 -5.58 -5.70
N SER A 177 21.49 -4.44 -6.35
CA SER A 177 21.90 -3.17 -5.76
C SER A 177 21.10 -2.02 -6.35
N MET A 178 20.77 -1.05 -5.51
CA MET A 178 19.99 0.10 -5.89
C MET A 178 20.89 1.33 -6.05
N ASP A 179 20.82 1.99 -7.22
CA ASP A 179 21.48 3.27 -7.40
C ASP A 179 20.71 4.38 -6.66
N PRO A 180 21.40 5.35 -6.00
CA PRO A 180 20.75 6.46 -5.31
C PRO A 180 19.77 7.25 -6.17
N GLN A 181 20.11 7.46 -7.45
CA GLN A 181 19.26 8.21 -8.38
C GLN A 181 17.99 7.45 -8.75
N CYS A 182 18.06 6.12 -8.87
CA CYS A 182 16.90 5.27 -9.13
C CYS A 182 15.98 5.18 -7.91
N TYR A 183 16.52 5.21 -6.69
CA TYR A 183 15.72 5.17 -5.48
C TYR A 183 15.06 6.53 -5.18
N GLY A 184 15.84 7.61 -5.19
CA GLY A 184 15.38 8.97 -4.92
C GLY A 184 15.52 9.37 -3.46
N PHE A 185 14.46 9.95 -2.86
CA PHE A 185 14.50 10.40 -1.47
C PHE A 185 14.31 9.25 -0.49
N SER A 186 15.08 9.28 0.60
CA SER A 186 14.85 8.43 1.77
C SER A 186 13.53 8.83 2.47
N LEU A 187 12.67 7.86 2.75
CA LEU A 187 11.38 8.09 3.41
C LEU A 187 11.54 8.60 4.86
N ALA A 188 12.67 8.31 5.49
CA ALA A 188 12.93 8.71 6.88
C ALA A 188 13.35 10.18 6.99
N THR A 189 14.20 10.64 6.08
CA THR A 189 14.82 11.97 6.16
C THR A 189 14.20 12.98 5.21
N GLY A 190 13.49 12.54 4.16
CA GLY A 190 13.00 13.41 3.09
C GLY A 190 14.09 14.06 2.25
N LYS A 191 15.31 13.52 2.31
CA LYS A 191 16.49 13.97 1.55
C LYS A 191 16.95 12.85 0.61
N PRO A 192 17.83 13.12 -0.36
CA PRO A 192 18.44 12.07 -1.17
C PRO A 192 18.96 10.92 -0.30
N VAL A 193 18.72 9.69 -0.75
CA VAL A 193 19.14 8.49 -0.04
C VAL A 193 20.67 8.43 0.08
N GLU A 194 21.16 7.96 1.21
CA GLU A 194 22.58 7.77 1.44
C GLU A 194 23.06 6.40 0.95
N VAL A 195 24.31 6.33 0.50
CA VAL A 195 24.95 5.07 0.13
C VAL A 195 25.09 4.20 1.38
N GLY A 196 24.67 2.93 1.28
CA GLY A 196 24.68 1.98 2.39
C GLY A 196 23.30 1.77 3.04
N GLU A 197 22.27 2.54 2.67
CA GLU A 197 20.91 2.35 3.19
C GLU A 197 20.32 1.01 2.71
N ALA A 198 19.79 0.21 3.64
CA ALA A 198 19.25 -1.12 3.38
C ALA A 198 17.80 -1.06 2.89
N VAL A 199 17.60 -0.54 1.69
CA VAL A 199 16.28 -0.30 1.08
C VAL A 199 15.47 -1.57 0.85
N GLY A 200 16.12 -2.71 0.64
CA GLY A 200 15.45 -4.00 0.49
C GLY A 200 14.74 -4.43 1.76
N ILE A 201 15.38 -4.28 2.93
CA ILE A 201 14.76 -4.57 4.22
C ILE A 201 13.57 -3.65 4.48
N ILE A 202 13.72 -2.35 4.21
CA ILE A 202 12.64 -1.36 4.35
C ILE A 202 11.44 -1.75 3.49
N SER A 203 11.67 -2.14 2.24
CA SER A 203 10.62 -2.59 1.32
C SER A 203 9.92 -3.84 1.82
N ALA A 204 10.66 -4.85 2.27
CA ALA A 204 10.11 -6.10 2.80
C ALA A 204 9.25 -5.86 4.05
N GLN A 205 9.71 -5.01 4.96
CA GLN A 205 8.95 -4.62 6.16
C GLN A 205 7.68 -3.83 5.80
N SER A 206 7.74 -2.95 4.81
CA SER A 206 6.59 -2.17 4.32
C SER A 206 5.52 -3.04 3.66
N ILE A 207 5.89 -4.22 3.13
CA ILE A 207 4.95 -5.21 2.61
C ILE A 207 4.39 -6.07 3.76
N GLY A 208 5.23 -6.45 4.72
CA GLY A 208 4.86 -7.34 5.82
C GLY A 208 3.96 -6.69 6.87
N GLU A 209 4.17 -5.42 7.20
CA GLU A 209 3.40 -4.70 8.22
C GLU A 209 1.89 -4.69 7.89
N PRO A 210 1.42 -4.26 6.71
CA PRO A 210 -0.01 -4.32 6.36
C PRO A 210 -0.56 -5.75 6.35
N GLY A 211 0.25 -6.75 6.04
CA GLY A 211 -0.13 -8.16 6.10
C GLY A 211 -0.56 -8.58 7.50
N THR A 212 0.19 -8.19 8.52
CA THR A 212 -0.15 -8.44 9.92
C THR A 212 -1.43 -7.70 10.34
N GLN A 213 -1.61 -6.44 9.94
CA GLN A 213 -2.84 -5.70 10.22
C GLN A 213 -4.06 -6.32 9.51
N LEU A 214 -3.91 -6.81 8.29
CA LEU A 214 -4.97 -7.48 7.55
C LEU A 214 -5.46 -8.74 8.28
N THR A 215 -4.55 -9.52 8.85
CA THR A 215 -4.91 -10.71 9.66
C THR A 215 -5.67 -10.34 10.93
N MET A 216 -5.30 -9.25 11.59
CA MET A 216 -6.00 -8.75 12.78
C MET A 216 -7.42 -8.24 12.48
N ARG A 217 -7.64 -7.63 11.31
CA ARG A 217 -8.96 -7.09 10.92
C ARG A 217 -10.01 -8.16 10.68
N THR A 218 -9.65 -9.41 10.38
CA THR A 218 -10.62 -10.51 10.19
C THR A 218 -11.44 -10.80 11.45
N PHE A 219 -10.87 -10.53 12.62
CA PHE A 219 -11.55 -10.69 13.90
C PHE A 219 -12.79 -9.80 14.08
N HIS A 220 -12.79 -8.60 13.51
CA HIS A 220 -13.87 -7.63 13.70
C HIS A 220 -15.15 -7.91 12.89
N THR A 221 -15.12 -8.84 11.95
CA THR A 221 -16.30 -9.24 11.16
C THR A 221 -17.18 -10.29 11.85
N GLY A 222 -16.68 -10.93 12.90
CA GLY A 222 -17.47 -11.76 13.83
C GLY A 222 -18.15 -12.98 13.21
N GLY A 223 -17.62 -13.56 12.13
CA GLY A 223 -18.20 -14.76 11.50
C GLY A 223 -19.51 -14.53 10.72
N VAL A 224 -19.87 -13.28 10.45
CA VAL A 224 -21.00 -12.96 9.56
C VAL A 224 -20.60 -13.28 8.13
N VAL A 225 -21.50 -13.95 7.41
CA VAL A 225 -21.30 -14.29 5.99
C VAL A 225 -21.21 -13.01 5.17
N GLY A 226 -20.06 -12.79 4.58
CA GLY A 226 -19.75 -11.64 3.73
C GLY A 226 -18.53 -11.96 2.87
N LEU A 227 -18.08 -10.99 2.09
CA LEU A 227 -16.85 -11.11 1.31
C LEU A 227 -15.69 -11.52 2.22
N ASP A 228 -15.05 -12.63 1.91
CA ASP A 228 -13.98 -13.21 2.70
C ASP A 228 -12.75 -12.29 2.67
N ILE A 229 -12.56 -11.50 3.73
CA ILE A 229 -11.40 -10.61 3.90
C ILE A 229 -10.11 -11.44 4.03
N THR A 230 -10.26 -12.74 4.27
CA THR A 230 -9.12 -13.67 4.41
C THR A 230 -8.46 -14.01 3.08
N SER A 231 -9.06 -13.65 1.96
CA SER A 231 -8.49 -13.87 0.62
C SER A 231 -7.24 -13.01 0.35
N GLY A 232 -7.03 -11.92 1.09
CA GLY A 232 -5.91 -11.01 0.86
C GLY A 232 -4.54 -11.62 1.13
N LEU A 233 -4.33 -12.25 2.30
CA LEU A 233 -3.03 -12.83 2.65
C LEU A 233 -2.64 -14.02 1.75
N PRO A 234 -3.51 -15.00 1.46
CA PRO A 234 -3.20 -16.07 0.52
C PRO A 234 -2.82 -15.54 -0.87
N ARG A 235 -3.49 -14.49 -1.35
CA ARG A 235 -3.16 -13.88 -2.65
C ARG A 235 -1.79 -13.20 -2.64
N ILE A 236 -1.41 -12.54 -1.55
CA ILE A 236 -0.08 -11.96 -1.39
C ILE A 236 0.98 -13.07 -1.40
N VAL A 237 0.74 -14.16 -0.67
CA VAL A 237 1.63 -15.33 -0.63
C VAL A 237 1.79 -15.93 -2.04
N GLU A 238 0.71 -16.13 -2.79
CA GLU A 238 0.77 -16.61 -4.18
C GLU A 238 1.62 -15.71 -5.09
N LEU A 239 1.51 -14.40 -4.95
CA LEU A 239 2.26 -13.44 -5.77
C LEU A 239 3.77 -13.46 -5.49
N PHE A 240 4.16 -13.66 -4.22
CA PHE A 240 5.56 -13.61 -3.81
C PHE A 240 6.25 -14.99 -3.76
N GLU A 241 5.52 -16.07 -3.58
CA GLU A 241 6.10 -17.41 -3.45
C GLU A 241 6.15 -18.21 -4.76
N ALA A 242 5.61 -17.73 -5.85
CA ALA A 242 5.64 -18.39 -7.16
C ALA A 242 5.27 -19.90 -7.08
N ARG A 243 4.19 -20.23 -6.40
CA ARG A 243 3.66 -21.59 -6.31
C ARG A 243 2.81 -21.95 -7.52
#